data_f4b672fef6f88188d1f9cd5da7a5ca6f
#
_entry.id   f4b672fef6f88188d1f9cd5da7a5ca6f
#
_cell.length_a   1.000
_cell.length_b   1.000
_cell.length_c   1.000
_cell.angle_alpha   90.00
_cell.angle_beta   90.00
_cell.angle_gamma   90.00
#
_symmetry.space_group_name_H-M   'P 1'
#
loop_
_entity.id
_entity.type
_entity.pdbx_description
1 polymer ?
#
loop_
_entity_poly.entity_id
_entity_poly.type
_entity_poly.pdbx_seq_one_letter_code
_entity_poly.pdbx_strand_id
1 'polypeptide(L)'
;MKYFNKNSQISVATNALDVIPTIETVDFHKEYPFTTLDFFGVDDENRPSEESDSTVKKYTKLMIQGEWFPELSTIYVGIHSLNIFNGEHRRKAYKIAKEKGYNPIIWVKFFDDSENLKGKREALNGGKHWNCDDYVEALVNVNKDFAFLKEFALNEDHPQLHSAKGKPFYNKAAIVLGATYKTFKEGYSSGESPFNNQGIARGEQTYSELIRIKKALKYDDAGQDCWIYIGEAWHSFISNAGYWSRIKNLSDGIESFYDALKYVDNTNSNRASEWLKRFENALEKAEKKK
;
A
#
# COMPACT_ATOMS: atom_id res chain seq x y z
N MET A 1 13.08 -11.31 -12.34
CA MET A 1 14.24 -12.20 -12.13
C MET A 1 13.84 -13.24 -11.08
N LYS A 2 13.77 -14.54 -11.41
CA LYS A 2 13.45 -15.59 -10.44
C LYS A 2 14.73 -15.87 -9.64
N TYR A 3 14.83 -15.31 -8.45
CA TYR A 3 16.07 -15.40 -7.65
C TYR A 3 16.27 -16.73 -6.92
N PHE A 4 15.29 -17.63 -6.86
CA PHE A 4 15.48 -18.93 -6.22
C PHE A 4 14.84 -20.07 -7.02
N ASN A 5 15.68 -20.77 -7.71
CA ASN A 5 15.43 -22.14 -8.14
C ASN A 5 15.53 -23.05 -6.89
N LYS A 6 14.74 -24.11 -6.83
CA LYS A 6 14.74 -25.12 -5.77
C LYS A 6 16.16 -25.66 -5.48
N ASN A 7 17.02 -25.68 -6.48
CA ASN A 7 18.41 -26.12 -6.38
C ASN A 7 19.38 -25.06 -5.80
N SER A 8 19.08 -23.75 -5.94
CA SER A 8 19.89 -22.70 -5.32
C SER A 8 19.63 -22.57 -3.82
N GLN A 9 18.44 -22.89 -3.35
CA GLN A 9 18.18 -22.98 -1.90
C GLN A 9 18.95 -24.12 -1.26
N ILE A 10 19.14 -25.26 -1.96
CA ILE A 10 19.90 -26.41 -1.45
C ILE A 10 21.41 -26.07 -1.33
N SER A 11 21.98 -25.30 -2.26
CA SER A 11 23.38 -24.90 -2.21
C SER A 11 23.70 -23.85 -1.12
N VAL A 12 22.74 -23.02 -0.76
CA VAL A 12 22.87 -22.05 0.35
C VAL A 12 22.62 -22.73 1.70
N ALA A 13 21.73 -23.74 1.74
CA ALA A 13 21.46 -24.52 2.96
C ALA A 13 22.65 -25.28 3.47
N THR A 14 23.61 -25.67 2.59
CA THR A 14 24.87 -26.31 3.01
C THR A 14 25.82 -25.40 3.77
N ASN A 15 25.62 -24.07 3.69
CA ASN A 15 26.36 -23.07 4.46
C ASN A 15 25.49 -22.41 5.56
N ALA A 16 24.30 -22.89 5.79
CA ALA A 16 23.43 -22.36 6.84
C ALA A 16 23.93 -22.87 8.19
N LEU A 17 24.18 -21.93 9.08
CA LEU A 17 24.60 -22.23 10.44
C LEU A 17 23.36 -22.54 11.26
N ASP A 18 22.95 -23.79 11.36
CA ASP A 18 22.05 -24.23 12.43
C ASP A 18 22.78 -24.24 13.79
N VAL A 19 23.74 -23.33 13.94
CA VAL A 19 24.54 -23.16 15.15
C VAL A 19 24.27 -21.77 15.70
N ILE A 20 23.72 -21.75 16.89
CA ILE A 20 23.51 -20.48 17.61
C ILE A 20 24.91 -20.00 18.07
N PRO A 21 25.33 -18.76 17.68
CA PRO A 21 26.56 -18.19 18.17
C PRO A 21 26.50 -17.96 19.70
N THR A 22 27.62 -18.01 20.37
CA THR A 22 27.72 -17.57 21.76
C THR A 22 27.84 -16.05 21.82
N ILE A 23 27.67 -15.47 23.02
CA ILE A 23 27.84 -14.03 23.23
C ILE A 23 29.24 -13.53 22.83
N GLU A 24 30.26 -14.40 22.97
CA GLU A 24 31.63 -14.06 22.63
C GLU A 24 31.94 -14.16 21.12
N THR A 25 31.11 -14.92 20.37
CA THR A 25 31.33 -15.18 18.93
C THR A 25 30.31 -14.48 18.03
N VAL A 26 29.24 -13.92 18.61
CA VAL A 26 28.19 -13.23 17.85
C VAL A 26 28.70 -11.90 17.31
N ASP A 27 28.43 -11.66 16.03
CA ASP A 27 28.58 -10.33 15.42
C ASP A 27 27.18 -9.69 15.29
N PHE A 28 26.86 -8.73 16.13
CA PHE A 28 25.56 -8.04 16.16
C PHE A 28 25.26 -7.23 14.88
N HIS A 29 26.24 -7.04 14.01
CA HIS A 29 26.06 -6.36 12.71
C HIS A 29 25.71 -7.34 11.59
N LYS A 30 25.88 -8.65 11.81
CA LYS A 30 25.61 -9.70 10.83
C LYS A 30 24.24 -10.33 11.01
N GLU A 31 23.76 -10.86 9.90
CA GLU A 31 22.60 -11.73 9.82
C GLU A 31 23.06 -13.17 9.61
N TYR A 32 22.42 -14.08 10.32
CA TYR A 32 22.75 -15.49 10.32
C TYR A 32 21.64 -16.29 9.64
N PRO A 33 21.94 -17.10 8.62
CA PRO A 33 20.95 -17.93 7.97
C PRO A 33 20.63 -19.18 8.82
N PHE A 34 19.33 -19.45 8.97
CA PHE A 34 18.83 -20.63 9.66
C PHE A 34 17.90 -21.43 8.75
N THR A 35 17.97 -22.76 8.84
CA THR A 35 17.04 -23.70 8.21
C THR A 35 15.96 -24.16 9.18
N THR A 36 16.10 -23.87 10.47
CA THR A 36 15.09 -24.10 11.50
C THR A 36 15.02 -22.94 12.48
N LEU A 37 13.83 -22.69 12.97
CA LEU A 37 13.55 -21.70 14.04
C LEU A 37 13.17 -22.38 15.37
N ASP A 38 13.34 -23.69 15.46
CA ASP A 38 12.91 -24.48 16.63
C ASP A 38 13.74 -24.18 17.88
N PHE A 39 14.90 -23.52 17.69
CA PHE A 39 15.74 -23.07 18.78
C PHE A 39 15.23 -21.81 19.51
N PHE A 40 14.29 -21.09 18.89
CA PHE A 40 13.90 -19.79 19.37
C PHE A 40 12.50 -19.80 19.97
N GLY A 41 12.40 -19.27 21.20
CA GLY A 41 11.14 -18.94 21.83
C GLY A 41 10.48 -17.70 21.21
N VAL A 42 9.36 -17.30 21.77
CA VAL A 42 8.70 -16.03 21.45
C VAL A 42 8.64 -15.21 22.71
N ASP A 43 9.00 -13.95 22.63
CA ASP A 43 8.87 -13.04 23.75
C ASP A 43 7.38 -12.83 24.08
N ASP A 44 7.04 -12.91 25.38
CA ASP A 44 5.67 -12.87 25.87
C ASP A 44 4.94 -11.55 25.54
N GLU A 45 5.68 -10.47 25.35
CA GLU A 45 5.14 -9.17 24.93
C GLU A 45 5.03 -9.01 23.42
N ASN A 46 5.46 -10.02 22.65
CA ASN A 46 5.30 -10.00 21.20
C ASN A 46 3.82 -10.21 20.85
N ARG A 47 3.36 -9.49 19.82
CA ARG A 47 1.97 -9.67 19.37
C ARG A 47 1.78 -11.10 18.87
N PRO A 48 0.79 -11.84 19.40
CA PRO A 48 0.48 -13.16 18.87
C PRO A 48 0.07 -13.00 17.39
N SER A 49 0.60 -13.86 16.54
CA SER A 49 0.19 -13.94 15.14
C SER A 49 -0.59 -15.22 14.91
N GLU A 50 -1.67 -15.11 14.13
CA GLU A 50 -2.50 -16.23 13.76
C GLU A 50 -2.31 -16.62 12.30
N GLU A 51 -2.65 -17.86 11.95
CA GLU A 51 -2.60 -18.33 10.55
C GLU A 51 -3.57 -17.57 9.65
N SER A 52 -4.66 -17.06 10.23
CA SER A 52 -5.66 -16.24 9.56
C SER A 52 -5.15 -14.86 9.15
N ASP A 53 -4.08 -14.37 9.78
CA ASP A 53 -3.51 -13.06 9.52
C ASP A 53 -3.12 -12.88 8.06
N SER A 54 -3.53 -11.77 7.46
CA SER A 54 -3.22 -11.44 6.06
C SER A 54 -1.71 -11.37 5.80
N THR A 55 -0.94 -10.87 6.78
CA THR A 55 0.52 -10.80 6.73
C THR A 55 1.16 -12.18 6.74
N VAL A 56 0.68 -13.09 7.59
CA VAL A 56 1.14 -14.48 7.65
C VAL A 56 0.86 -15.17 6.31
N LYS A 57 -0.36 -15.04 5.79
CA LYS A 57 -0.74 -15.61 4.48
C LYS A 57 0.13 -15.09 3.35
N LYS A 58 0.38 -13.77 3.33
CA LYS A 58 1.26 -13.13 2.33
C LYS A 58 2.67 -13.70 2.40
N TYR A 59 3.28 -13.74 3.57
CA TYR A 59 4.64 -14.26 3.73
C TYR A 59 4.73 -15.75 3.41
N THR A 60 3.75 -16.55 3.84
CA THR A 60 3.68 -17.96 3.48
C THR A 60 3.64 -18.17 1.96
N LYS A 61 2.84 -17.38 1.25
CA LYS A 61 2.76 -17.43 -0.21
C LYS A 61 4.10 -17.11 -0.86
N LEU A 62 4.77 -16.05 -0.43
CA LEU A 62 6.09 -15.66 -0.96
C LEU A 62 7.15 -16.75 -0.71
N MET A 63 7.15 -17.36 0.48
CA MET A 63 8.05 -18.47 0.81
C MET A 63 7.82 -19.68 -0.08
N ILE A 64 6.56 -20.04 -0.33
CA ILE A 64 6.17 -21.18 -1.19
C ILE A 64 6.52 -20.91 -2.66
N GLN A 65 6.34 -19.68 -3.12
CA GLN A 65 6.63 -19.30 -4.50
C GLN A 65 8.11 -19.09 -4.79
N GLY A 66 8.97 -19.12 -3.77
CA GLY A 66 10.40 -18.81 -3.91
C GLY A 66 10.68 -17.33 -4.17
N GLU A 67 9.73 -16.48 -3.83
CA GLU A 67 9.80 -14.99 -3.93
C GLU A 67 10.10 -14.36 -2.57
N TRP A 68 10.53 -15.15 -1.63
CA TRP A 68 10.95 -14.70 -0.30
C TRP A 68 12.37 -14.13 -0.34
N PHE A 69 12.52 -12.91 0.17
CA PHE A 69 13.81 -12.23 0.30
C PHE A 69 14.22 -12.20 1.76
N PRO A 70 15.02 -13.17 2.21
CA PRO A 70 15.39 -13.30 3.62
C PRO A 70 16.05 -12.05 4.19
N GLU A 71 16.91 -11.39 3.41
CA GLU A 71 17.71 -10.23 3.80
C GLU A 71 16.84 -9.01 4.16
N LEU A 72 15.65 -8.90 3.56
CA LEU A 72 14.69 -7.84 3.84
C LEU A 72 13.71 -8.22 4.96
N SER A 73 13.83 -9.43 5.51
CA SER A 73 12.83 -10.02 6.39
C SER A 73 13.42 -10.64 7.64
N THR A 74 14.52 -10.06 8.12
CA THR A 74 15.27 -10.49 9.29
C THR A 74 14.38 -10.63 10.52
N ILE A 75 14.55 -11.75 11.23
CA ILE A 75 13.98 -11.98 12.56
C ILE A 75 14.99 -11.51 13.62
N TYR A 76 14.55 -10.77 14.61
CA TYR A 76 15.40 -10.29 15.67
C TYR A 76 15.25 -11.16 16.93
N VAL A 77 16.36 -11.68 17.41
CA VAL A 77 16.44 -12.63 18.52
C VAL A 77 17.40 -12.10 19.59
N GLY A 78 16.97 -12.17 20.84
CA GLY A 78 17.84 -11.90 21.98
C GLY A 78 18.88 -13.01 22.14
N ILE A 79 20.17 -12.66 22.33
CA ILE A 79 21.24 -13.68 22.41
C ILE A 79 21.20 -14.43 23.75
N HIS A 80 20.71 -13.81 24.81
CA HIS A 80 20.64 -14.44 26.14
C HIS A 80 19.38 -15.24 26.34
N SER A 81 18.22 -14.71 25.92
CA SER A 81 16.92 -15.36 26.08
C SER A 81 16.61 -16.38 24.97
N LEU A 82 17.23 -16.22 23.82
CA LEU A 82 16.88 -16.89 22.56
C LEU A 82 15.42 -16.69 22.17
N ASN A 83 14.81 -15.61 22.63
CA ASN A 83 13.45 -15.26 22.26
C ASN A 83 13.40 -14.33 21.04
N ILE A 84 12.39 -14.52 20.20
CA ILE A 84 12.08 -13.66 19.07
C ILE A 84 11.35 -12.42 19.57
N PHE A 85 11.96 -11.25 19.41
CA PHE A 85 11.41 -9.95 19.79
C PHE A 85 10.73 -9.24 18.62
N ASN A 86 11.11 -9.55 17.39
CA ASN A 86 10.46 -9.05 16.19
C ASN A 86 10.54 -10.09 15.09
N GLY A 87 9.45 -10.29 14.36
CA GLY A 87 9.37 -11.24 13.25
C GLY A 87 8.42 -12.41 13.47
N GLU A 88 7.51 -12.34 14.44
CA GLU A 88 6.59 -13.44 14.75
C GLU A 88 5.71 -13.84 13.54
N HIS A 89 5.21 -12.88 12.76
CA HIS A 89 4.48 -13.20 11.53
C HIS A 89 5.34 -13.98 10.52
N ARG A 90 6.65 -13.69 10.45
CA ARG A 90 7.61 -14.40 9.57
C ARG A 90 7.87 -15.80 10.10
N ARG A 91 8.04 -15.93 11.41
CA ARG A 91 8.18 -17.24 12.08
C ARG A 91 6.97 -18.14 11.84
N LYS A 92 5.76 -17.59 12.00
CA LYS A 92 4.53 -18.33 11.76
C LYS A 92 4.41 -18.76 10.29
N ALA A 93 4.67 -17.85 9.37
CA ALA A 93 4.65 -18.12 7.93
C ALA A 93 5.69 -19.19 7.54
N TYR A 94 6.88 -19.13 8.13
CA TYR A 94 7.93 -20.14 7.96
C TYR A 94 7.43 -21.53 8.39
N LYS A 95 6.84 -21.65 9.59
CA LYS A 95 6.30 -22.92 10.09
C LYS A 95 5.27 -23.51 9.13
N ILE A 96 4.32 -22.71 8.66
CA ILE A 96 3.30 -23.14 7.69
C ILE A 96 3.95 -23.56 6.34
N ALA A 97 4.95 -22.83 5.86
CA ALA A 97 5.65 -23.20 4.64
C ALA A 97 6.41 -24.54 4.80
N LYS A 98 7.04 -24.75 5.96
CA LYS A 98 7.75 -25.98 6.28
C LYS A 98 6.80 -27.20 6.38
N GLU A 99 5.66 -27.05 7.01
CA GLU A 99 4.58 -28.07 7.07
C GLU A 99 4.08 -28.47 5.67
N LYS A 100 4.13 -27.53 4.71
CA LYS A 100 3.79 -27.78 3.31
C LYS A 100 4.96 -28.34 2.48
N GLY A 101 6.07 -28.73 3.12
CA GLY A 101 7.24 -29.33 2.48
C GLY A 101 8.23 -28.37 1.83
N TYR A 102 8.14 -27.07 2.13
CA TYR A 102 9.09 -26.07 1.69
C TYR A 102 10.14 -25.81 2.78
N ASN A 103 11.36 -25.48 2.40
CA ASN A 103 12.44 -25.18 3.32
C ASN A 103 13.03 -23.78 3.03
N PRO A 104 12.31 -22.70 3.34
CA PRO A 104 12.86 -21.37 3.18
C PRO A 104 13.98 -21.12 4.19
N ILE A 105 14.99 -20.36 3.79
CA ILE A 105 16.01 -19.88 4.72
C ILE A 105 15.48 -18.64 5.42
N ILE A 106 15.67 -18.58 6.72
CA ILE A 106 15.33 -17.41 7.54
C ILE A 106 16.62 -16.79 8.04
N TRP A 107 16.69 -15.48 7.91
CA TRP A 107 17.80 -14.69 8.43
C TRP A 107 17.47 -14.19 9.83
N VAL A 108 18.40 -14.40 10.75
CA VAL A 108 18.27 -14.00 12.15
C VAL A 108 19.37 -13.00 12.46
N LYS A 109 19.00 -11.92 13.09
CA LYS A 109 19.93 -10.96 13.66
C LYS A 109 19.83 -10.99 15.17
N PHE A 110 20.94 -11.28 15.81
CA PHE A 110 21.00 -11.27 17.27
C PHE A 110 21.22 -9.86 17.78
N PHE A 111 20.74 -9.61 18.98
CA PHE A 111 21.05 -8.41 19.76
C PHE A 111 21.20 -8.78 21.22
N ASP A 112 21.95 -7.97 21.94
CA ASP A 112 22.12 -8.14 23.38
C ASP A 112 20.83 -7.73 24.12
N ASP A 113 20.19 -8.70 24.76
CA ASP A 113 18.95 -8.55 25.51
C ASP A 113 19.15 -8.63 27.03
N SER A 114 20.41 -8.48 27.52
CA SER A 114 20.73 -8.48 28.96
C SER A 114 20.21 -7.24 29.69
N GLU A 115 20.12 -6.08 28.98
CA GLU A 115 19.73 -4.81 29.57
C GLU A 115 18.76 -4.02 28.67
N ASN A 116 17.96 -3.14 29.27
CA ASN A 116 17.06 -2.20 28.60
C ASN A 116 16.12 -2.84 27.55
N LEU A 117 15.53 -3.97 27.90
CA LEU A 117 14.63 -4.72 27.00
C LEU A 117 13.49 -3.85 26.46
N LYS A 118 12.91 -2.99 27.30
CA LYS A 118 11.83 -2.10 26.89
C LYS A 118 12.27 -1.16 25.77
N GLY A 119 13.38 -0.47 25.91
CA GLY A 119 13.88 0.45 24.88
C GLY A 119 14.29 -0.28 23.59
N LYS A 120 14.85 -1.50 23.70
CA LYS A 120 15.19 -2.33 22.55
C LYS A 120 13.94 -2.82 21.82
N ARG A 121 12.89 -3.24 22.55
CA ARG A 121 11.58 -3.58 21.95
C ARG A 121 10.96 -2.39 21.23
N GLU A 122 10.95 -1.22 21.87
CA GLU A 122 10.43 0.00 21.25
C GLU A 122 11.21 0.34 19.98
N ALA A 123 12.53 0.22 19.98
CA ALA A 123 13.36 0.45 18.80
C ALA A 123 13.09 -0.57 17.69
N LEU A 124 12.99 -1.87 18.02
CA LEU A 124 12.71 -2.92 17.05
C LEU A 124 11.29 -2.88 16.48
N ASN A 125 10.31 -2.45 17.30
CA ASN A 125 8.91 -2.33 16.88
C ASN A 125 8.55 -0.92 16.40
N GLY A 126 9.35 0.07 16.75
CA GLY A 126 9.25 1.46 16.30
C GLY A 126 9.83 1.70 14.92
N GLY A 127 10.23 0.63 14.22
CA GLY A 127 10.61 0.71 12.83
C GLY A 127 9.47 1.38 12.06
N LYS A 128 9.75 2.55 11.50
CA LYS A 128 8.81 3.31 10.69
C LYS A 128 8.17 2.38 9.69
N HIS A 129 6.90 2.05 9.89
CA HIS A 129 6.15 1.36 8.84
C HIS A 129 6.16 2.26 7.62
N TRP A 130 6.65 1.75 6.51
CA TRP A 130 6.60 2.47 5.26
C TRP A 130 5.15 2.86 4.99
N ASN A 131 4.93 4.15 4.85
CA ASN A 131 3.67 4.68 4.41
C ASN A 131 3.63 4.74 2.87
N CYS A 132 2.52 5.18 2.32
CA CYS A 132 2.36 5.34 0.88
C CYS A 132 3.49 6.17 0.24
N ASP A 133 3.89 7.27 0.89
CA ASP A 133 4.91 8.17 0.35
C ASP A 133 6.28 7.47 0.28
N ASP A 134 6.64 6.70 1.34
CA ASP A 134 7.91 5.97 1.39
C ASP A 134 8.00 4.92 0.26
N TYR A 135 6.89 4.18 0.00
CA TYR A 135 6.83 3.20 -1.09
C TYR A 135 6.92 3.85 -2.48
N VAL A 136 6.14 4.92 -2.70
CA VAL A 136 6.13 5.60 -4.00
C VAL A 136 7.50 6.22 -4.28
N GLU A 137 8.13 6.88 -3.31
CA GLU A 137 9.47 7.46 -3.48
C GLU A 137 10.51 6.40 -3.83
N ALA A 138 10.44 5.20 -3.24
CA ALA A 138 11.33 4.11 -3.61
C ALA A 138 11.09 3.60 -5.05
N LEU A 139 9.85 3.65 -5.53
CA LEU A 139 9.49 3.16 -6.86
C LEU A 139 9.74 4.16 -7.97
N VAL A 140 9.81 5.46 -7.68
CA VAL A 140 10.03 6.53 -8.67
C VAL A 140 11.24 6.27 -9.59
N ASN A 141 12.31 5.69 -9.04
CA ASN A 141 13.53 5.47 -9.80
C ASN A 141 13.55 4.16 -10.60
N VAL A 142 12.61 3.25 -10.33
CA VAL A 142 12.59 1.89 -10.92
C VAL A 142 11.35 1.60 -11.74
N ASN A 143 10.29 2.41 -11.60
CA ASN A 143 9.04 2.23 -12.32
C ASN A 143 8.57 3.59 -12.89
N LYS A 144 8.50 3.67 -14.23
CA LYS A 144 8.14 4.89 -14.96
C LYS A 144 6.76 5.46 -14.61
N ASP A 145 5.82 4.60 -14.22
CA ASP A 145 4.45 5.04 -13.91
C ASP A 145 4.40 5.72 -12.53
N PHE A 146 5.25 5.31 -11.59
CA PHE A 146 5.42 6.03 -10.33
C PHE A 146 6.24 7.32 -10.49
N ALA A 147 7.19 7.36 -11.43
CA ALA A 147 7.86 8.60 -11.80
C ALA A 147 6.86 9.61 -12.37
N PHE A 148 6.01 9.17 -13.30
CA PHE A 148 4.93 9.99 -13.87
C PHE A 148 3.94 10.45 -12.80
N LEU A 149 3.52 9.56 -11.88
CA LEU A 149 2.66 9.92 -10.75
C LEU A 149 3.23 11.08 -9.93
N LYS A 150 4.54 11.03 -9.66
CA LYS A 150 5.22 12.09 -8.90
C LYS A 150 5.24 13.41 -9.67
N GLU A 151 5.62 13.38 -10.94
CA GLU A 151 5.62 14.56 -11.82
C GLU A 151 4.21 15.17 -11.90
N PHE A 152 3.20 14.34 -12.13
CA PHE A 152 1.81 14.76 -12.20
C PHE A 152 1.33 15.39 -10.89
N ALA A 153 1.68 14.78 -9.74
CA ALA A 153 1.31 15.29 -8.43
C ALA A 153 1.98 16.61 -8.06
N LEU A 154 3.19 16.87 -8.59
CA LEU A 154 3.98 18.07 -8.32
C LEU A 154 3.84 19.15 -9.39
N ASN A 155 3.03 18.93 -10.44
CA ASN A 155 2.78 19.92 -11.45
C ASN A 155 2.16 21.19 -10.84
N GLU A 156 2.72 22.34 -11.16
CA GLU A 156 2.27 23.65 -10.66
C GLU A 156 0.81 23.94 -11.04
N ASP A 157 0.32 23.39 -12.12
CA ASP A 157 -1.07 23.49 -12.57
C ASP A 157 -2.03 22.61 -11.72
N HIS A 158 -1.49 21.78 -10.83
CA HIS A 158 -2.25 20.88 -9.97
C HIS A 158 -2.14 21.20 -8.47
N PRO A 159 -2.43 22.44 -8.02
CA PRO A 159 -2.21 22.87 -6.62
C PRO A 159 -2.99 22.06 -5.58
N GLN A 160 -4.00 21.29 -5.98
CA GLN A 160 -4.74 20.40 -5.08
C GLN A 160 -4.05 19.04 -4.86
N LEU A 161 -3.04 18.71 -5.64
CA LEU A 161 -2.32 17.43 -5.58
C LEU A 161 -1.01 17.50 -4.79
N HIS A 162 -0.65 18.67 -4.27
CA HIS A 162 0.50 18.84 -3.38
C HIS A 162 0.24 19.91 -2.32
N SER A 163 1.05 19.89 -1.27
CA SER A 163 1.02 20.93 -0.23
C SER A 163 1.73 22.20 -0.71
N ALA A 164 1.50 23.31 -0.05
CA ALA A 164 2.22 24.57 -0.28
C ALA A 164 3.75 24.44 -0.12
N LYS A 165 4.24 23.41 0.55
CA LYS A 165 5.67 23.07 0.71
C LYS A 165 6.18 22.10 -0.35
N GLY A 166 5.39 21.81 -1.39
CA GLY A 166 5.76 20.90 -2.47
C GLY A 166 5.71 19.40 -2.08
N LYS A 167 5.03 19.03 -0.99
CA LYS A 167 4.84 17.62 -0.65
C LYS A 167 3.69 17.05 -1.49
N PRO A 168 3.91 16.01 -2.32
CA PRO A 168 2.87 15.43 -3.16
C PRO A 168 1.82 14.68 -2.33
N PHE A 169 0.59 14.64 -2.83
CA PHE A 169 -0.51 13.83 -2.32
C PHE A 169 -0.75 12.66 -3.27
N TYR A 170 0.09 11.64 -3.19
CA TYR A 170 0.08 10.50 -4.11
C TYR A 170 -1.26 9.78 -4.21
N ASN A 171 -1.97 9.62 -3.10
CA ASN A 171 -3.31 9.02 -3.12
C ASN A 171 -4.27 9.83 -4.02
N LYS A 172 -4.26 11.16 -3.90
CA LYS A 172 -5.12 12.04 -4.72
C LYS A 172 -4.75 11.95 -6.19
N ALA A 173 -3.47 12.05 -6.50
CA ALA A 173 -2.98 11.98 -7.87
C ALA A 173 -3.28 10.61 -8.51
N ALA A 174 -3.09 9.52 -7.77
CA ALA A 174 -3.41 8.18 -8.25
C ALA A 174 -4.89 8.02 -8.63
N ILE A 175 -5.79 8.58 -7.82
CA ILE A 175 -7.23 8.57 -8.13
C ILE A 175 -7.51 9.38 -9.40
N VAL A 176 -6.89 10.54 -9.56
CA VAL A 176 -7.04 11.33 -10.81
C VAL A 176 -6.61 10.52 -12.03
N LEU A 177 -5.56 9.71 -11.90
CA LEU A 177 -5.05 8.82 -12.95
C LEU A 177 -5.83 7.51 -13.10
N GLY A 178 -6.99 7.38 -12.45
CA GLY A 178 -7.92 6.28 -12.65
C GLY A 178 -7.70 5.05 -11.76
N ALA A 179 -6.78 5.10 -10.80
CA ALA A 179 -6.69 4.07 -9.78
C ALA A 179 -7.84 4.19 -8.76
N THR A 180 -8.18 3.10 -8.10
CA THR A 180 -8.93 3.16 -6.83
C THR A 180 -7.93 3.19 -5.68
N TYR A 181 -8.38 3.59 -4.49
CA TYR A 181 -7.51 3.54 -3.30
C TYR A 181 -6.96 2.14 -3.05
N LYS A 182 -7.79 1.12 -3.31
CA LYS A 182 -7.40 -0.29 -3.17
C LYS A 182 -6.33 -0.68 -4.19
N THR A 183 -6.57 -0.44 -5.48
CA THR A 183 -5.61 -0.81 -6.54
C THR A 183 -4.31 -0.03 -6.42
N PHE A 184 -4.36 1.22 -6.00
CA PHE A 184 -3.16 2.00 -5.74
C PHE A 184 -2.35 1.42 -4.57
N LYS A 185 -3.01 1.04 -3.47
CA LYS A 185 -2.36 0.40 -2.33
C LYS A 185 -1.71 -0.94 -2.71
N GLU A 186 -2.40 -1.75 -3.50
CA GLU A 186 -1.86 -3.00 -4.03
C GLU A 186 -0.66 -2.74 -4.95
N GLY A 187 -0.76 -1.77 -5.85
CA GLY A 187 0.29 -1.38 -6.78
C GLY A 187 1.59 -0.95 -6.11
N TYR A 188 1.54 0.02 -5.19
CA TYR A 188 2.78 0.44 -4.54
C TYR A 188 3.35 -0.63 -3.60
N SER A 189 2.54 -1.55 -3.10
CA SER A 189 3.02 -2.67 -2.25
C SER A 189 3.65 -3.79 -3.08
N SER A 190 3.25 -3.98 -4.34
CA SER A 190 3.80 -4.98 -5.26
C SER A 190 4.88 -4.43 -6.20
N GLY A 191 4.99 -3.11 -6.32
CA GLY A 191 5.84 -2.45 -7.31
C GLY A 191 5.24 -2.44 -8.72
N GLU A 192 3.98 -2.91 -8.87
CA GLU A 192 3.27 -2.91 -10.15
C GLU A 192 2.51 -1.61 -10.37
N SER A 193 2.40 -1.19 -11.63
CA SER A 193 1.61 0.00 -11.97
C SER A 193 0.14 -0.21 -11.65
N PRO A 194 -0.49 0.69 -10.85
CA PRO A 194 -1.93 0.68 -10.62
C PRO A 194 -2.70 1.39 -11.73
N PHE A 195 -2.00 1.94 -12.73
CA PHE A 195 -2.57 2.77 -13.79
C PHE A 195 -2.67 1.99 -15.10
N ASN A 196 -3.64 2.36 -15.92
CA ASN A 196 -3.70 1.96 -17.31
C ASN A 196 -3.43 3.18 -18.24
N ASN A 197 -3.09 2.90 -19.50
CA ASN A 197 -2.79 3.95 -20.47
C ASN A 197 -3.95 4.94 -20.66
N GLN A 198 -5.18 4.51 -20.50
CA GLN A 198 -6.36 5.37 -20.63
C GLN A 198 -6.47 6.34 -19.45
N GLY A 199 -6.22 5.88 -18.22
CA GLY A 199 -6.19 6.73 -17.03
C GLY A 199 -5.10 7.79 -17.12
N ILE A 200 -3.90 7.40 -17.53
CA ILE A 200 -2.78 8.33 -17.75
C ILE A 200 -3.15 9.36 -18.82
N ALA A 201 -3.67 8.94 -19.97
CA ALA A 201 -4.02 9.85 -21.08
C ALA A 201 -5.15 10.85 -20.72
N ARG A 202 -6.00 10.52 -19.75
CA ARG A 202 -7.10 11.38 -19.29
C ARG A 202 -6.80 12.16 -18.02
N GLY A 203 -5.64 12.03 -17.43
CA GLY A 203 -5.32 12.62 -16.14
C GLY A 203 -5.65 14.10 -16.03
N GLU A 204 -5.21 14.91 -16.98
CA GLU A 204 -5.47 16.36 -17.04
C GLU A 204 -6.98 16.68 -17.13
N GLN A 205 -7.68 15.98 -17.99
CA GLN A 205 -9.13 16.15 -18.11
C GLN A 205 -9.83 15.78 -16.80
N THR A 206 -9.49 14.64 -16.21
CA THR A 206 -10.08 14.17 -14.96
C THR A 206 -9.79 15.14 -13.81
N TYR A 207 -8.56 15.66 -13.73
CA TYR A 207 -8.22 16.67 -12.74
C TYR A 207 -9.12 17.91 -12.86
N SER A 208 -9.26 18.46 -14.06
CA SER A 208 -10.11 19.61 -14.34
C SER A 208 -11.58 19.35 -13.99
N GLU A 209 -12.09 18.17 -14.33
CA GLU A 209 -13.45 17.73 -14.01
C GLU A 209 -13.67 17.65 -12.48
N LEU A 210 -12.74 17.08 -11.73
CA LEU A 210 -12.82 16.96 -10.26
C LEU A 210 -12.76 18.34 -9.57
N ILE A 211 -11.96 19.28 -10.06
CA ILE A 211 -11.95 20.66 -9.56
C ILE A 211 -13.34 21.32 -9.76
N ARG A 212 -13.96 21.11 -10.92
CA ARG A 212 -15.29 21.65 -11.22
C ARG A 212 -16.37 21.01 -10.34
N ILE A 213 -16.31 19.70 -10.12
CA ILE A 213 -17.21 18.99 -9.21
C ILE A 213 -17.10 19.55 -7.80
N LYS A 214 -15.89 19.69 -7.26
CA LYS A 214 -15.66 20.27 -5.92
C LYS A 214 -16.24 21.68 -5.81
N LYS A 215 -15.99 22.53 -6.80
CA LYS A 215 -16.52 23.88 -6.86
C LYS A 215 -18.06 23.89 -6.90
N ALA A 216 -18.68 23.04 -7.69
CA ALA A 216 -20.13 22.91 -7.79
C ALA A 216 -20.75 22.45 -6.47
N LEU A 217 -20.14 21.48 -5.81
CA LEU A 217 -20.57 20.97 -4.51
C LEU A 217 -20.32 21.96 -3.36
N LYS A 218 -19.62 23.05 -3.60
CA LYS A 218 -19.15 24.00 -2.55
C LYS A 218 -18.41 23.25 -1.43
N TYR A 219 -17.67 22.25 -1.81
CA TYR A 219 -16.96 21.39 -0.90
C TYR A 219 -15.70 22.09 -0.37
N ASP A 220 -15.68 22.37 0.92
CA ASP A 220 -14.51 22.89 1.61
C ASP A 220 -13.72 21.72 2.21
N ASP A 221 -12.42 21.64 1.91
CA ASP A 221 -11.50 20.60 2.42
C ASP A 221 -11.25 20.68 3.95
N ALA A 222 -11.91 21.61 4.64
CA ALA A 222 -11.74 21.82 6.07
C ALA A 222 -12.26 20.63 6.89
N GLY A 223 -11.48 19.55 6.95
CA GLY A 223 -11.67 18.49 7.93
C GLY A 223 -11.66 17.04 7.44
N GLN A 224 -12.08 16.72 6.25
CA GLN A 224 -11.96 15.36 5.69
C GLN A 224 -11.68 15.39 4.19
N ASP A 225 -10.69 14.65 3.75
CA ASP A 225 -10.31 14.54 2.36
C ASP A 225 -11.23 13.56 1.61
N CYS A 226 -12.40 14.06 1.17
CA CYS A 226 -13.31 13.27 0.34
C CYS A 226 -12.87 13.19 -1.13
N TRP A 227 -11.74 13.81 -1.50
CA TRP A 227 -11.22 13.79 -2.87
C TRP A 227 -11.13 12.38 -3.44
N ILE A 228 -10.62 11.43 -2.65
CA ILE A 228 -10.48 10.04 -3.05
C ILE A 228 -11.85 9.45 -3.43
N TYR A 229 -12.83 9.59 -2.57
CA TYR A 229 -14.17 9.00 -2.76
C TYR A 229 -14.97 9.68 -3.87
N ILE A 230 -14.82 10.99 -4.01
CA ILE A 230 -15.41 11.76 -5.12
C ILE A 230 -14.78 11.32 -6.45
N GLY A 231 -13.46 11.16 -6.49
CA GLY A 231 -12.74 10.72 -7.68
C GLY A 231 -13.11 9.30 -8.10
N GLU A 232 -13.15 8.35 -7.18
CA GLU A 232 -13.59 6.97 -7.45
C GLU A 232 -15.03 6.92 -7.98
N ALA A 233 -15.93 7.70 -7.37
CA ALA A 233 -17.31 7.81 -7.81
C ALA A 233 -17.39 8.43 -9.21
N TRP A 234 -16.59 9.45 -9.48
CA TRP A 234 -16.54 10.10 -10.79
C TRP A 234 -16.08 9.15 -11.89
N HIS A 235 -15.00 8.39 -11.65
CA HIS A 235 -14.55 7.37 -12.59
C HIS A 235 -15.63 6.32 -12.87
N SER A 236 -16.31 5.84 -11.82
CA SER A 236 -17.43 4.90 -11.97
C SER A 236 -18.57 5.49 -12.78
N PHE A 237 -18.89 6.76 -12.53
CA PHE A 237 -19.97 7.48 -13.21
C PHE A 237 -19.68 7.67 -14.70
N ILE A 238 -18.52 8.22 -15.05
CA ILE A 238 -18.17 8.48 -16.46
C ILE A 238 -17.86 7.21 -17.26
N SER A 239 -17.48 6.12 -16.60
CA SER A 239 -17.28 4.81 -17.25
C SER A 239 -18.59 4.14 -17.62
N ASN A 240 -19.71 4.57 -17.06
CA ASN A 240 -21.04 4.09 -17.43
C ASN A 240 -21.54 4.80 -18.69
N ALA A 241 -21.54 4.08 -19.81
CA ALA A 241 -21.95 4.61 -21.10
C ALA A 241 -23.38 5.22 -21.08
N GLY A 242 -24.27 4.65 -20.23
CA GLY A 242 -25.62 5.17 -20.04
C GLY A 242 -25.64 6.57 -19.45
N TYR A 243 -24.87 6.82 -18.39
CA TYR A 243 -24.81 8.16 -17.76
C TYR A 243 -24.18 9.19 -18.69
N TRP A 244 -23.09 8.81 -19.37
CA TRP A 244 -22.42 9.70 -20.30
C TRP A 244 -23.30 10.09 -21.49
N SER A 245 -24.08 9.13 -22.03
CA SER A 245 -25.07 9.40 -23.08
C SER A 245 -26.17 10.38 -22.60
N ARG A 246 -26.64 10.22 -21.37
CA ARG A 246 -27.66 11.12 -20.77
C ARG A 246 -27.10 12.55 -20.61
N ILE A 247 -25.85 12.69 -20.14
CA ILE A 247 -25.19 14.00 -20.03
C ILE A 247 -25.12 14.69 -21.39
N LYS A 248 -24.71 13.98 -22.45
CA LYS A 248 -24.64 14.55 -23.80
C LYS A 248 -25.97 15.04 -24.34
N ASN A 249 -27.05 14.48 -23.84
CA ASN A 249 -28.41 14.85 -24.23
C ASN A 249 -29.02 16.00 -23.39
N LEU A 250 -28.31 16.53 -22.39
CA LEU A 250 -28.76 17.73 -21.66
C LEU A 250 -28.62 18.97 -22.55
N SER A 251 -29.40 20.03 -22.23
CA SER A 251 -29.42 21.28 -23.02
C SER A 251 -28.04 21.89 -23.24
N ASP A 252 -27.24 21.96 -22.17
CA ASP A 252 -25.87 22.47 -22.19
C ASP A 252 -24.84 21.38 -21.86
N GLY A 253 -25.20 20.11 -22.13
CA GLY A 253 -24.34 18.97 -21.88
C GLY A 253 -23.87 18.89 -20.43
N ILE A 254 -22.56 18.75 -20.23
CA ILE A 254 -21.96 18.60 -18.90
C ILE A 254 -22.12 19.82 -18.00
N GLU A 255 -22.33 21.02 -18.55
CA GLU A 255 -22.56 22.24 -17.77
C GLU A 255 -23.86 22.15 -16.99
N SER A 256 -24.93 21.66 -17.63
CA SER A 256 -26.22 21.42 -16.95
C SER A 256 -26.08 20.45 -15.78
N PHE A 257 -25.20 19.43 -15.92
CA PHE A 257 -24.89 18.52 -14.85
C PHE A 257 -24.15 19.20 -13.69
N TYR A 258 -23.10 19.99 -13.95
CA TYR A 258 -22.39 20.74 -12.90
C TYR A 258 -23.28 21.75 -12.20
N ASP A 259 -24.19 22.36 -12.93
CA ASP A 259 -25.19 23.27 -12.31
C ASP A 259 -26.15 22.51 -11.39
N ALA A 260 -26.56 21.32 -11.75
CA ALA A 260 -27.42 20.48 -10.92
C ALA A 260 -26.69 19.96 -9.66
N LEU A 261 -25.36 19.74 -9.71
CA LEU A 261 -24.57 19.37 -8.54
C LEU A 261 -24.63 20.39 -7.40
N LYS A 262 -24.86 21.66 -7.69
CA LYS A 262 -25.01 22.71 -6.67
C LYS A 262 -26.18 22.49 -5.72
N TYR A 263 -27.12 21.63 -6.08
CA TYR A 263 -28.36 21.37 -5.36
C TYR A 263 -28.46 19.94 -4.80
N VAL A 264 -27.38 19.18 -4.84
CA VAL A 264 -27.33 17.88 -4.16
C VAL A 264 -26.75 18.02 -2.76
N ASP A 265 -26.96 17.00 -1.93
CA ASP A 265 -26.36 16.92 -0.61
C ASP A 265 -24.83 16.91 -0.72
N ASN A 266 -24.17 17.81 0.00
CA ASN A 266 -22.72 17.97 0.03
C ASN A 266 -22.10 17.54 1.38
N THR A 267 -22.85 16.85 2.23
CA THR A 267 -22.30 16.31 3.47
C THR A 267 -21.15 15.35 3.19
N ASN A 268 -20.14 15.36 4.06
CA ASN A 268 -18.99 14.51 3.88
C ASN A 268 -19.37 13.03 3.92
N SER A 269 -18.82 12.26 2.99
CA SER A 269 -18.95 10.81 2.97
C SER A 269 -17.64 10.13 2.62
N ASN A 270 -17.32 9.09 3.37
CA ASN A 270 -16.15 8.22 3.15
C ASN A 270 -16.50 7.01 2.27
N ARG A 271 -17.53 7.13 1.42
CA ARG A 271 -17.98 6.05 0.54
C ARG A 271 -18.20 6.55 -0.88
N ALA A 272 -17.46 6.01 -1.83
CA ALA A 272 -17.63 6.32 -3.24
C ALA A 272 -19.07 6.04 -3.75
N SER A 273 -19.73 5.00 -3.23
CA SER A 273 -21.10 4.65 -3.59
C SER A 273 -22.12 5.73 -3.21
N GLU A 274 -21.89 6.50 -2.14
CA GLU A 274 -22.76 7.62 -1.78
C GLU A 274 -22.54 8.81 -2.69
N TRP A 275 -21.29 9.08 -3.07
CA TRP A 275 -20.99 10.12 -4.07
C TRP A 275 -21.55 9.77 -5.44
N LEU A 276 -21.48 8.49 -5.84
CA LEU A 276 -22.08 8.03 -7.09
C LEU A 276 -23.61 8.30 -7.11
N LYS A 277 -24.34 7.97 -6.05
CA LYS A 277 -25.77 8.30 -5.93
C LYS A 277 -26.06 9.79 -6.05
N ARG A 278 -25.17 10.64 -5.50
CA ARG A 278 -25.30 12.10 -5.64
C ARG A 278 -25.13 12.55 -7.09
N PHE A 279 -24.22 11.95 -7.83
CA PHE A 279 -24.07 12.21 -9.25
C PHE A 279 -25.28 11.74 -10.05
N GLU A 280 -25.84 10.58 -9.73
CA GLU A 280 -27.08 10.10 -10.31
C GLU A 280 -28.24 11.08 -10.05
N ASN A 281 -28.40 11.52 -8.81
CA ASN A 281 -29.42 12.51 -8.44
C ASN A 281 -29.22 13.88 -9.14
N ALA A 282 -27.98 14.31 -9.33
CA ALA A 282 -27.68 15.53 -10.08
C ALA A 282 -28.09 15.39 -11.55
N LEU A 283 -27.81 14.24 -12.16
CA LEU A 283 -28.19 13.96 -13.53
C LEU A 283 -29.71 13.97 -13.72
N GLU A 284 -30.46 13.32 -12.83
CA GLU A 284 -31.92 13.34 -12.84
C GLU A 284 -32.49 14.77 -12.67
N LYS A 285 -31.89 15.59 -11.82
CA LYS A 285 -32.29 17.00 -11.65
C LYS A 285 -31.98 17.82 -12.91
N ALA A 286 -30.85 17.57 -13.58
CA ALA A 286 -30.53 18.26 -14.82
C ALA A 286 -31.52 17.91 -15.95
N GLU A 287 -31.93 16.64 -16.03
CA GLU A 287 -32.95 16.20 -17.01
C GLU A 287 -34.34 16.82 -16.80
N LYS A 288 -34.74 17.05 -15.53
CA LYS A 288 -36.03 17.66 -15.20
C LYS A 288 -36.08 19.17 -15.46
N LYS A 289 -34.92 19.80 -15.69
CA LYS A 289 -34.86 21.25 -16.04
C LYS A 289 -34.94 21.50 -17.55
N LYS A 290 -35.06 20.44 -18.35
CA LYS A 290 -35.40 20.53 -19.77
C LYS A 290 -36.83 20.93 -19.94
#